data_ab44a73f2609346501c0061f9a587f69
#
_entry.id   ab44a73f2609346501c0061f9a587f69
#
_cell.length_a   1.000
_cell.length_b   1.000
_cell.length_c   1.000
_cell.angle_alpha   90.00
_cell.angle_beta   90.00
_cell.angle_gamma   90.00
#
_symmetry.space_group_name_H-M   'P 1'
#
loop_
_entity.id
_entity.type
_entity.pdbx_description
1 polymer ?
#
loop_
_entity_poly.entity_id
_entity_poly.type
_entity_poly.pdbx_seq_one_letter_code
_entity_poly.pdbx_strand_id
1 'polypeptide(L)'
;MIHFITFGQGHNFIAAAKRLLTQAYDIHTFDSLQMFTDEDLKTDPVYWKKHGEFTNANKRGYGYFLWKPYLIMKVMETMCDGDIIVYADAGCEIDPENEERIAQLHHLCEVVKHDKIIGSECNRERNMNKMDLMVYMDALDEKYLSSSQRQATAVMIYKEASTMEFVRKWYEIGCMYNYIDDSPSVYRNYPCYDEHRHDQSIFSLLTKKMNMYCTTERIESAIYILRNREGIHRKCMGVVGTQFWCHPKGHFDLNQVDLISRIVRKQKPKYVLETGFSTGRATASVLCSCDSVQIYVNCDKNYHDMIPEGPMMKEMFHNFYPCFHSYEVESQTLLTETFLKNQFPFGIDFVVLDGENHHQIVLHDLQHIGPILNKDGCIVINTNNNVNIRNMCVNYVHEHESEYTWNQWEKDKKGMIIIVKIS
;
A
#
# COMPACT_ATOMS: atom_id res chain seq x y z
N MET A 1 22.30 11.55 -13.49
CA MET A 1 20.83 11.73 -13.37
C MET A 1 20.21 10.56 -12.65
N ILE A 2 19.03 10.76 -12.04
CA ILE A 2 18.26 9.70 -11.36
C ILE A 2 16.97 9.50 -12.13
N HIS A 3 16.78 8.29 -12.69
CA HIS A 3 15.62 7.92 -13.48
C HIS A 3 14.70 7.01 -12.66
N PHE A 4 13.42 7.33 -12.61
CA PHE A 4 12.41 6.49 -11.96
C PHE A 4 11.51 5.84 -13.00
N ILE A 5 11.28 4.53 -12.86
CA ILE A 5 10.36 3.80 -13.72
C ILE A 5 9.43 2.89 -12.93
N THR A 6 8.21 2.74 -13.43
CA THR A 6 7.21 1.80 -12.90
C THR A 6 6.39 1.18 -14.05
N PHE A 7 5.67 0.11 -13.76
CA PHE A 7 4.83 -0.58 -14.74
C PHE A 7 3.45 -0.89 -14.17
N GLY A 8 2.41 -0.66 -14.97
CA GLY A 8 1.03 -1.02 -14.65
C GLY A 8 0.32 -1.77 -15.78
N GLN A 9 -0.40 -2.86 -15.46
CA GLN A 9 -1.17 -3.64 -16.42
C GLN A 9 -2.62 -3.77 -15.97
N GLY A 10 -3.57 -3.52 -16.90
CA GLY A 10 -5.00 -3.50 -16.58
C GLY A 10 -5.40 -2.33 -15.68
N HIS A 11 -6.69 -2.19 -15.42
CA HIS A 11 -7.25 -0.99 -14.79
C HIS A 11 -6.60 -0.63 -13.42
N ASN A 12 -6.53 -1.61 -12.51
CA ASN A 12 -6.06 -1.36 -11.15
C ASN A 12 -4.56 -1.05 -11.08
N PHE A 13 -3.72 -1.85 -11.76
CA PHE A 13 -2.28 -1.61 -11.71
C PHE A 13 -1.85 -0.35 -12.49
N ILE A 14 -2.57 0.03 -13.56
CA ILE A 14 -2.34 1.33 -14.23
C ILE A 14 -2.67 2.49 -13.27
N ALA A 15 -3.78 2.40 -12.53
CA ALA A 15 -4.14 3.40 -11.54
C ALA A 15 -3.10 3.48 -10.39
N ALA A 16 -2.62 2.34 -9.91
CA ALA A 16 -1.57 2.27 -8.90
C ALA A 16 -0.22 2.84 -9.40
N ALA A 17 0.16 2.53 -10.64
CA ALA A 17 1.38 3.07 -11.26
C ALA A 17 1.32 4.59 -11.44
N LYS A 18 0.16 5.13 -11.84
CA LYS A 18 -0.07 6.59 -11.91
C LYS A 18 0.09 7.24 -10.54
N ARG A 19 -0.51 6.66 -9.49
CA ARG A 19 -0.34 7.13 -8.11
C ARG A 19 1.14 7.16 -7.72
N LEU A 20 1.86 6.06 -7.92
CA LEU A 20 3.27 5.98 -7.56
C LEU A 20 4.13 6.98 -8.34
N LEU A 21 3.82 7.19 -9.63
CA LEU A 21 4.50 8.20 -10.45
C LEU A 21 4.28 9.62 -9.91
N THR A 22 3.05 9.94 -9.48
CA THR A 22 2.73 11.23 -8.83
C THR A 22 3.52 11.41 -7.54
N GLN A 23 3.57 10.37 -6.69
CA GLN A 23 4.37 10.39 -5.45
C GLN A 23 5.86 10.62 -5.75
N ALA A 24 6.38 9.96 -6.79
CA ALA A 24 7.77 10.14 -7.21
C ALA A 24 8.03 11.56 -7.77
N TYR A 25 7.06 12.15 -8.46
CA TYR A 25 7.13 13.53 -8.93
C TYR A 25 7.17 14.54 -7.77
N ASP A 26 6.33 14.33 -6.76
CA ASP A 26 6.14 15.28 -5.66
C ASP A 26 7.38 15.41 -4.75
N ILE A 27 8.27 14.40 -4.70
CA ILE A 27 9.52 14.48 -3.92
C ILE A 27 10.66 15.24 -4.63
N HIS A 28 10.51 15.60 -5.89
CA HIS A 28 11.49 16.36 -6.69
C HIS A 28 12.93 15.80 -6.68
N THR A 29 13.08 14.49 -6.47
CA THR A 29 14.39 13.81 -6.42
C THR A 29 14.80 13.25 -7.78
N PHE A 30 13.83 12.88 -8.61
CA PHE A 30 14.07 12.21 -9.87
C PHE A 30 14.14 13.19 -11.04
N ASP A 31 15.17 13.06 -11.87
CA ASP A 31 15.36 13.87 -13.09
C ASP A 31 14.46 13.41 -14.24
N SER A 32 14.08 12.12 -14.24
CA SER A 32 13.22 11.52 -15.25
C SER A 32 12.23 10.53 -14.60
N LEU A 33 10.99 10.59 -15.04
CA LEU A 33 9.88 9.78 -14.54
C LEU A 33 9.19 9.11 -15.72
N GLN A 34 9.11 7.77 -15.71
CA GLN A 34 8.45 7.02 -16.78
C GLN A 34 7.52 5.95 -16.21
N MET A 35 6.32 5.87 -16.73
CA MET A 35 5.37 4.80 -16.48
C MET A 35 5.16 4.00 -17.76
N PHE A 36 5.38 2.71 -17.69
CA PHE A 36 5.07 1.77 -18.77
C PHE A 36 3.78 1.01 -18.49
N THR A 37 3.13 0.59 -19.56
CA THR A 37 1.88 -0.17 -19.53
C THR A 37 1.98 -1.42 -20.42
N ASP A 38 0.96 -2.26 -20.37
CA ASP A 38 0.85 -3.39 -21.30
C ASP A 38 0.72 -2.93 -22.76
N GLU A 39 0.19 -1.74 -23.04
CA GLU A 39 0.13 -1.18 -24.39
C GLU A 39 1.53 -0.83 -24.92
N ASP A 40 2.43 -0.32 -24.08
CA ASP A 40 3.82 -0.06 -24.47
C ASP A 40 4.54 -1.34 -24.87
N LEU A 41 4.27 -2.46 -24.18
CA LEU A 41 4.83 -3.77 -24.53
C LEU A 41 4.20 -4.35 -25.80
N LYS A 42 2.89 -4.17 -26.02
CA LYS A 42 2.18 -4.65 -27.22
C LYS A 42 2.63 -3.89 -28.48
N THR A 43 2.92 -2.62 -28.35
CA THR A 43 3.37 -1.75 -29.45
C THR A 43 4.88 -1.82 -29.69
N ASP A 44 5.65 -2.44 -28.76
CA ASP A 44 7.08 -2.69 -28.96
C ASP A 44 7.29 -3.95 -29.86
N PRO A 45 7.71 -3.78 -31.12
CA PRO A 45 7.79 -4.90 -32.04
C PRO A 45 8.87 -5.92 -31.66
N VAL A 46 9.90 -5.50 -30.90
CA VAL A 46 10.98 -6.39 -30.46
C VAL A 46 10.47 -7.29 -29.34
N TYR A 47 9.81 -6.74 -28.33
CA TYR A 47 9.28 -7.49 -27.23
C TYR A 47 8.08 -8.36 -27.67
N TRP A 48 7.11 -7.76 -28.34
CA TRP A 48 5.85 -8.43 -28.63
C TRP A 48 5.98 -9.57 -29.62
N LYS A 49 6.81 -9.41 -30.65
CA LYS A 49 7.09 -10.50 -31.61
C LYS A 49 7.71 -11.72 -30.92
N LYS A 50 8.53 -11.51 -29.89
CA LYS A 50 9.24 -12.58 -29.19
C LYS A 50 8.42 -13.21 -28.06
N HIS A 51 7.69 -12.38 -27.32
CA HIS A 51 7.10 -12.75 -26.04
C HIS A 51 5.57 -12.61 -25.97
N GLY A 52 4.92 -12.10 -27.02
CA GLY A 52 3.48 -11.83 -27.01
C GLY A 52 2.62 -13.08 -26.75
N GLU A 53 2.95 -14.22 -27.37
CA GLU A 53 2.27 -15.49 -27.13
C GLU A 53 2.46 -15.96 -25.68
N PHE A 54 3.68 -15.96 -25.18
CA PHE A 54 4.00 -16.35 -23.81
C PHE A 54 3.29 -15.44 -22.80
N THR A 55 3.31 -14.14 -23.01
CA THR A 55 2.65 -13.15 -22.14
C THR A 55 1.14 -13.33 -22.11
N ASN A 56 0.50 -13.57 -23.27
CA ASN A 56 -0.95 -13.81 -23.37
C ASN A 56 -1.38 -15.12 -22.71
N ALA A 57 -0.57 -16.16 -22.82
CA ALA A 57 -0.83 -17.47 -22.23
C ALA A 57 -0.68 -17.45 -20.70
N ASN A 58 0.19 -16.59 -20.15
CA ASN A 58 0.56 -16.56 -18.73
C ASN A 58 0.12 -15.28 -18.04
N LYS A 59 -1.06 -15.32 -17.38
CA LYS A 59 -1.68 -14.16 -16.71
C LYS A 59 -0.92 -13.69 -15.46
N ARG A 60 -0.25 -14.61 -14.74
CA ARG A 60 0.50 -14.30 -13.53
C ARG A 60 1.66 -13.35 -13.88
N GLY A 61 1.69 -12.19 -13.22
CA GLY A 61 2.71 -11.18 -13.46
C GLY A 61 2.83 -10.71 -14.92
N TYR A 62 1.77 -10.90 -15.73
CA TYR A 62 1.74 -10.56 -17.15
C TYR A 62 2.93 -11.17 -17.91
N GLY A 63 3.03 -12.50 -17.93
CA GLY A 63 4.16 -13.24 -18.45
C GLY A 63 5.30 -13.37 -17.44
N TYR A 64 4.94 -13.65 -16.17
CA TYR A 64 5.88 -13.93 -15.08
C TYR A 64 6.93 -12.83 -14.87
N PHE A 65 6.52 -11.55 -15.08
CA PHE A 65 7.38 -10.36 -14.90
C PHE A 65 8.59 -10.29 -15.86
N LEU A 66 8.59 -11.05 -16.94
CA LEU A 66 9.67 -11.03 -17.94
C LEU A 66 9.91 -9.63 -18.55
N TRP A 67 8.86 -8.82 -18.61
CA TRP A 67 8.92 -7.44 -19.08
C TRP A 67 9.79 -6.54 -18.18
N LYS A 68 9.97 -6.87 -16.89
CA LYS A 68 10.71 -6.02 -15.94
C LYS A 68 12.18 -5.84 -16.33
N PRO A 69 13.00 -6.90 -16.42
CA PRO A 69 14.37 -6.75 -16.89
C PRO A 69 14.46 -6.16 -18.29
N TYR A 70 13.48 -6.42 -19.17
CA TYR A 70 13.43 -5.84 -20.51
C TYR A 70 13.27 -4.31 -20.46
N LEU A 71 12.30 -3.78 -19.71
CA LEU A 71 12.05 -2.35 -19.59
C LEU A 71 13.22 -1.64 -18.89
N ILE A 72 13.77 -2.23 -17.82
CA ILE A 72 14.97 -1.70 -17.16
C ILE A 72 16.13 -1.61 -18.15
N MET A 73 16.40 -2.68 -18.91
CA MET A 73 17.45 -2.71 -19.92
C MET A 73 17.24 -1.61 -20.97
N LYS A 74 16.03 -1.49 -21.52
CA LYS A 74 15.67 -0.52 -22.54
C LYS A 74 15.89 0.93 -22.07
N VAL A 75 15.52 1.24 -20.82
CA VAL A 75 15.79 2.56 -20.27
C VAL A 75 17.28 2.78 -20.04
N MET A 76 17.98 1.79 -19.46
CA MET A 76 19.42 1.90 -19.23
C MET A 76 20.23 2.07 -20.51
N GLU A 77 19.77 1.56 -21.66
CA GLU A 77 20.42 1.78 -22.95
C GLU A 77 20.41 3.25 -23.40
N THR A 78 19.46 4.05 -22.91
CA THR A 78 19.35 5.49 -23.20
C THR A 78 20.03 6.39 -22.16
N MET A 79 20.44 5.83 -21.00
CA MET A 79 21.08 6.55 -19.91
C MET A 79 22.58 6.73 -20.15
N CYS A 80 23.17 7.72 -19.52
CA CYS A 80 24.63 7.89 -19.46
C CYS A 80 25.25 6.99 -18.38
N ASP A 81 26.52 6.61 -18.57
CA ASP A 81 27.26 5.96 -17.47
C ASP A 81 27.38 6.93 -16.28
N GLY A 82 27.13 6.42 -15.07
CA GLY A 82 27.04 7.24 -13.87
C GLY A 82 25.62 7.63 -13.45
N ASP A 83 24.63 7.43 -14.32
CA ASP A 83 23.23 7.63 -13.96
C ASP A 83 22.72 6.49 -13.04
N ILE A 84 21.61 6.73 -12.37
CA ILE A 84 20.95 5.76 -11.48
C ILE A 84 19.55 5.50 -12.01
N ILE A 85 19.15 4.23 -12.10
CA ILE A 85 17.76 3.85 -12.35
C ILE A 85 17.14 3.30 -11.06
N VAL A 86 15.93 3.76 -10.74
CA VAL A 86 15.08 3.26 -9.66
C VAL A 86 13.83 2.67 -10.28
N TYR A 87 13.66 1.38 -10.13
CA TYR A 87 12.42 0.69 -10.48
C TYR A 87 11.64 0.39 -9.21
N ALA A 88 10.33 0.59 -9.22
CA ALA A 88 9.43 0.11 -8.18
C ALA A 88 8.14 -0.44 -8.79
N ASP A 89 7.68 -1.61 -8.29
CA ASP A 89 6.37 -2.17 -8.65
C ASP A 89 5.26 -1.16 -8.31
N ALA A 90 4.21 -1.11 -9.09
CA ALA A 90 3.07 -0.18 -8.90
C ALA A 90 2.45 -0.25 -7.50
N GLY A 91 2.58 -1.38 -6.81
CA GLY A 91 2.11 -1.56 -5.44
C GLY A 91 2.96 -0.89 -4.37
N CYS A 92 4.14 -0.38 -4.71
CA CYS A 92 4.98 0.41 -3.79
C CYS A 92 4.41 1.81 -3.56
N GLU A 93 4.92 2.50 -2.56
CA GLU A 93 4.58 3.89 -2.29
C GLU A 93 5.82 4.71 -1.91
N ILE A 94 5.80 5.99 -2.29
CA ILE A 94 6.75 7.01 -1.84
C ILE A 94 5.94 8.03 -1.05
N ASP A 95 6.41 8.45 0.13
CA ASP A 95 5.73 9.46 0.94
C ASP A 95 6.38 10.83 0.75
N PRO A 96 5.73 11.75 0.02
CA PRO A 96 6.30 13.07 -0.24
C PRO A 96 6.40 13.96 1.00
N GLU A 97 5.72 13.60 2.07
CA GLU A 97 5.72 14.38 3.31
C GLU A 97 6.73 13.83 4.35
N ASN A 98 7.38 12.70 4.06
CA ASN A 98 8.35 12.09 4.96
C ASN A 98 9.78 12.47 4.59
N GLU A 99 10.27 13.57 5.18
CA GLU A 99 11.62 14.11 4.92
C GLU A 99 12.73 13.11 5.24
N GLU A 100 12.56 12.28 6.27
CA GLU A 100 13.56 11.28 6.65
C GLU A 100 13.74 10.23 5.54
N ARG A 101 12.64 9.74 4.94
CA ARG A 101 12.69 8.79 3.83
C ARG A 101 13.21 9.40 2.55
N ILE A 102 12.93 10.68 2.31
CA ILE A 102 13.50 11.42 1.18
C ILE A 102 15.01 11.57 1.37
N ALA A 103 15.46 11.94 2.56
CA ALA A 103 16.90 12.00 2.89
C ALA A 103 17.56 10.63 2.74
N GLN A 104 16.88 9.56 3.17
CA GLN A 104 17.36 8.20 2.99
C GLN A 104 17.46 7.80 1.51
N LEU A 105 16.52 8.21 0.65
CA LEU A 105 16.61 7.99 -0.79
C LEU A 105 17.87 8.63 -1.38
N HIS A 106 18.18 9.87 -0.98
CA HIS A 106 19.40 10.56 -1.39
C HIS A 106 20.67 9.82 -0.90
N HIS A 107 20.66 9.34 0.34
CA HIS A 107 21.75 8.52 0.87
C HIS A 107 21.95 7.25 0.04
N LEU A 108 20.87 6.52 -0.28
CA LEU A 108 20.94 5.32 -1.10
C LEU A 108 21.48 5.61 -2.52
N CYS A 109 21.20 6.79 -3.09
CA CYS A 109 21.79 7.21 -4.36
C CYS A 109 23.32 7.34 -4.29
N GLU A 110 23.89 7.69 -3.14
CA GLU A 110 25.36 7.69 -2.98
C GLU A 110 25.90 6.26 -2.76
N VAL A 111 25.22 5.46 -1.94
CA VAL A 111 25.65 4.07 -1.66
C VAL A 111 25.65 3.21 -2.94
N VAL A 112 24.66 3.34 -3.79
CA VAL A 112 24.54 2.51 -5.01
C VAL A 112 25.69 2.72 -6.00
N LYS A 113 26.37 3.86 -5.97
CA LYS A 113 27.55 4.12 -6.80
C LYS A 113 28.70 3.15 -6.49
N HIS A 114 28.78 2.68 -5.25
CA HIS A 114 29.78 1.70 -4.81
C HIS A 114 29.27 0.25 -4.93
N ASP A 115 28.09 -0.01 -4.41
CA ASP A 115 27.55 -1.36 -4.29
C ASP A 115 26.78 -1.83 -5.55
N LYS A 116 26.58 -0.94 -6.53
CA LYS A 116 26.01 -1.17 -7.86
C LYS A 116 24.50 -1.44 -7.87
N ILE A 117 23.97 -2.24 -6.94
CA ILE A 117 22.55 -2.59 -6.87
C ILE A 117 22.10 -2.55 -5.40
N ILE A 118 20.97 -1.89 -5.15
CA ILE A 118 20.28 -1.89 -3.85
C ILE A 118 18.85 -2.41 -4.08
N GLY A 119 18.38 -3.23 -3.17
CA GLY A 119 17.03 -3.76 -3.14
C GLY A 119 16.63 -4.14 -1.71
N SER A 120 15.75 -5.13 -1.57
CA SER A 120 15.36 -5.71 -0.30
C SER A 120 15.57 -7.23 -0.27
N GLU A 121 15.35 -7.85 0.87
CA GLU A 121 15.52 -9.30 1.04
C GLU A 121 14.28 -9.92 1.68
N CYS A 122 14.04 -11.19 1.38
CA CYS A 122 12.93 -11.97 1.93
C CYS A 122 13.36 -13.39 2.30
N ASN A 123 12.48 -14.36 2.15
CA ASN A 123 12.70 -15.78 2.47
C ASN A 123 13.98 -16.37 1.87
N ARG A 124 14.37 -17.57 2.30
CA ARG A 124 15.58 -18.25 1.83
C ARG A 124 15.45 -18.71 0.38
N GLU A 125 16.57 -18.72 -0.35
CA GLU A 125 16.61 -19.16 -1.76
C GLU A 125 16.07 -20.57 -1.96
N ARG A 126 16.40 -21.51 -1.09
CA ARG A 126 15.93 -22.92 -1.22
C ARG A 126 14.41 -23.07 -1.17
N ASN A 127 13.70 -22.08 -0.59
CA ASN A 127 12.25 -22.10 -0.49
C ASN A 127 11.57 -21.48 -1.70
N MET A 128 12.28 -20.57 -2.40
CA MET A 128 11.70 -19.64 -3.38
C MET A 128 12.20 -19.87 -4.80
N ASN A 129 12.99 -20.91 -5.02
CA ASN A 129 13.53 -21.21 -6.35
C ASN A 129 13.19 -22.62 -6.79
N LYS A 130 12.73 -22.70 -8.01
CA LYS A 130 12.62 -23.92 -8.79
C LYS A 130 14.00 -24.56 -8.98
N MET A 131 14.11 -25.87 -8.80
CA MET A 131 15.38 -26.57 -8.86
C MET A 131 16.07 -26.43 -10.23
N ASP A 132 15.30 -26.37 -11.31
CA ASP A 132 15.86 -26.20 -12.65
C ASP A 132 16.68 -24.93 -12.78
N LEU A 133 16.20 -23.82 -12.21
CA LEU A 133 16.95 -22.56 -12.17
C LEU A 133 18.20 -22.68 -11.28
N MET A 134 18.09 -23.34 -10.12
CA MET A 134 19.22 -23.52 -9.19
C MET A 134 20.36 -24.31 -9.83
N VAL A 135 20.02 -25.39 -10.58
CA VAL A 135 20.97 -26.21 -11.35
C VAL A 135 21.59 -25.38 -12.48
N TYR A 136 20.77 -24.71 -13.28
CA TYR A 136 21.25 -23.88 -14.39
C TYR A 136 22.22 -22.78 -13.92
N MET A 137 21.91 -22.14 -12.78
CA MET A 137 22.72 -21.09 -12.19
C MET A 137 23.92 -21.62 -11.40
N ASP A 138 24.11 -22.95 -11.32
CA ASP A 138 25.14 -23.57 -10.46
C ASP A 138 25.11 -22.98 -9.03
N ALA A 139 23.91 -22.96 -8.42
CA ALA A 139 23.63 -22.31 -7.15
C ALA A 139 23.20 -23.32 -6.06
N LEU A 140 23.78 -24.51 -6.08
CA LEU A 140 23.45 -25.61 -5.15
C LEU A 140 24.29 -25.59 -3.87
N ASP A 141 25.32 -24.74 -3.79
CA ASP A 141 26.11 -24.58 -2.56
C ASP A 141 25.26 -23.97 -1.43
N GLU A 142 25.54 -24.42 -0.19
CA GLU A 142 24.84 -23.95 1.01
C GLU A 142 24.89 -22.43 1.19
N LYS A 143 25.97 -21.77 0.75
CA LYS A 143 26.10 -20.30 0.76
C LYS A 143 25.00 -19.59 -0.04
N TYR A 144 24.45 -20.21 -1.10
CA TYR A 144 23.31 -19.70 -1.84
C TYR A 144 22.01 -20.17 -1.20
N LEU A 145 21.86 -21.48 -0.98
CA LEU A 145 20.64 -22.11 -0.50
C LEU A 145 20.10 -21.54 0.81
N SER A 146 20.98 -21.24 1.75
CA SER A 146 20.62 -20.70 3.08
C SER A 146 20.49 -19.17 3.12
N SER A 147 20.98 -18.48 2.08
CA SER A 147 20.92 -17.03 2.02
C SER A 147 19.51 -16.51 1.75
N SER A 148 19.23 -15.28 2.17
CA SER A 148 17.97 -14.60 1.86
C SER A 148 17.86 -14.32 0.36
N GLN A 149 16.66 -14.49 -0.19
CA GLN A 149 16.37 -14.12 -1.57
C GLN A 149 16.26 -12.59 -1.69
N ARG A 150 16.89 -12.02 -2.69
CA ARG A 150 16.86 -10.59 -3.00
C ARG A 150 15.63 -10.27 -3.83
N GLN A 151 14.86 -9.28 -3.39
CA GLN A 151 13.59 -8.93 -4.03
C GLN A 151 13.81 -8.01 -5.25
N ALA A 152 13.03 -8.24 -6.29
CA ALA A 152 12.97 -7.39 -7.47
C ALA A 152 11.74 -6.44 -7.48
N THR A 153 11.08 -6.27 -6.33
CA THR A 153 9.89 -5.42 -6.16
C THR A 153 10.21 -3.93 -6.26
N ALA A 154 11.32 -3.52 -5.64
CA ALA A 154 11.90 -2.20 -5.80
C ALA A 154 13.42 -2.36 -5.84
N VAL A 155 14.08 -1.76 -6.82
CA VAL A 155 15.51 -1.88 -7.03
C VAL A 155 16.10 -0.55 -7.50
N MET A 156 17.31 -0.26 -7.05
CA MET A 156 18.13 0.84 -7.51
C MET A 156 19.39 0.27 -8.15
N ILE A 157 19.73 0.72 -9.35
CA ILE A 157 20.88 0.22 -10.12
C ILE A 157 21.69 1.41 -10.62
N TYR A 158 22.99 1.40 -10.33
CA TYR A 158 23.96 2.36 -10.88
C TYR A 158 24.36 1.94 -12.28
N LYS A 159 24.27 2.85 -13.25
CA LYS A 159 24.57 2.57 -14.67
C LYS A 159 26.06 2.54 -14.92
N GLU A 160 26.55 1.38 -15.26
CA GLU A 160 27.91 1.13 -15.80
C GLU A 160 27.90 -0.13 -16.67
N ALA A 161 29.02 -0.45 -17.33
CA ALA A 161 29.11 -1.60 -18.23
C ALA A 161 28.75 -2.95 -17.53
N SER A 162 29.18 -3.13 -16.28
CA SER A 162 28.96 -4.35 -15.52
C SER A 162 27.49 -4.55 -15.11
N THR A 163 26.79 -3.48 -14.73
CA THR A 163 25.36 -3.52 -14.39
C THR A 163 24.49 -3.63 -15.64
N MET A 164 24.93 -3.07 -16.75
CA MET A 164 24.29 -3.26 -18.05
C MET A 164 24.36 -4.73 -18.50
N GLU A 165 25.53 -5.39 -18.31
CA GLU A 165 25.68 -6.83 -18.54
C GLU A 165 24.79 -7.65 -17.60
N PHE A 166 24.71 -7.27 -16.30
CA PHE A 166 23.83 -7.90 -15.34
C PHE A 166 22.36 -7.86 -15.80
N VAL A 167 21.83 -6.71 -16.17
CA VAL A 167 20.41 -6.57 -16.57
C VAL A 167 20.16 -7.34 -17.87
N ARG A 168 21.11 -7.34 -18.81
CA ARG A 168 21.02 -8.16 -20.03
C ARG A 168 20.94 -9.65 -19.72
N LYS A 169 21.79 -10.16 -18.85
CA LYS A 169 21.76 -11.58 -18.41
C LYS A 169 20.46 -11.92 -17.68
N TRP A 170 19.95 -11.01 -16.84
CA TRP A 170 18.67 -11.20 -16.17
C TRP A 170 17.54 -11.40 -17.19
N TYR A 171 17.47 -10.55 -18.22
CA TYR A 171 16.51 -10.70 -19.30
C TYR A 171 16.75 -11.98 -20.13
N GLU A 172 17.97 -12.28 -20.51
CA GLU A 172 18.32 -13.46 -21.32
C GLU A 172 17.95 -14.78 -20.62
N ILE A 173 18.21 -14.90 -19.32
CA ILE A 173 17.81 -16.08 -18.56
C ILE A 173 16.27 -16.15 -18.46
N GLY A 174 15.60 -15.03 -18.26
CA GLY A 174 14.14 -14.95 -18.29
C GLY A 174 13.51 -15.36 -19.63
N CYS A 175 14.22 -15.17 -20.74
CA CYS A 175 13.79 -15.63 -22.06
C CYS A 175 13.78 -17.16 -22.21
N MET A 176 14.47 -17.87 -21.35
CA MET A 176 14.37 -19.34 -21.22
C MET A 176 13.21 -19.67 -20.29
N TYR A 177 12.00 -19.73 -20.84
CA TYR A 177 10.73 -19.69 -20.10
C TYR A 177 10.61 -20.70 -18.96
N ASN A 178 11.21 -21.90 -19.12
CA ASN A 178 11.24 -22.90 -18.07
C ASN A 178 11.98 -22.47 -16.80
N TYR A 179 12.76 -21.39 -16.82
CA TYR A 179 13.45 -20.85 -15.65
C TYR A 179 12.70 -19.69 -15.00
N ILE A 180 11.63 -19.19 -15.62
CA ILE A 180 10.84 -18.09 -15.10
C ILE A 180 9.38 -18.46 -14.81
N ASP A 181 8.83 -19.49 -15.44
CA ASP A 181 7.43 -19.89 -15.38
C ASP A 181 7.11 -20.85 -14.22
N ASP A 182 5.82 -21.20 -14.08
CA ASP A 182 5.31 -22.16 -13.10
C ASP A 182 5.29 -23.63 -13.64
N SER A 183 5.95 -23.92 -14.75
CA SER A 183 6.04 -25.30 -15.23
C SER A 183 6.72 -26.22 -14.21
N PRO A 184 6.33 -27.49 -14.10
CA PRO A 184 6.97 -28.44 -13.19
C PRO A 184 8.46 -28.52 -13.41
N SER A 185 9.24 -28.57 -12.33
CA SER A 185 10.69 -28.78 -12.38
C SER A 185 11.01 -30.18 -12.90
N VAL A 186 12.01 -30.28 -13.76
CA VAL A 186 12.61 -31.59 -14.19
C VAL A 186 13.38 -32.22 -13.02
N TYR A 187 14.12 -31.41 -12.28
CA TYR A 187 14.80 -31.82 -11.05
C TYR A 187 13.89 -31.71 -9.83
N ARG A 188 14.03 -32.66 -8.90
CA ARG A 188 13.23 -32.63 -7.66
C ARG A 188 13.54 -31.39 -6.81
N ASN A 189 12.52 -30.58 -6.51
CA ASN A 189 12.62 -29.45 -5.60
C ASN A 189 12.94 -29.90 -4.16
N TYR A 190 13.51 -29.00 -3.34
CA TYR A 190 13.72 -29.27 -1.92
C TYR A 190 12.38 -29.50 -1.20
N PRO A 191 12.36 -30.29 -0.12
CA PRO A 191 11.13 -30.51 0.66
C PRO A 191 10.51 -29.24 1.23
N CYS A 192 11.32 -28.19 1.43
CA CYS A 192 10.89 -26.88 1.93
C CYS A 192 10.59 -25.88 0.80
N TYR A 193 10.59 -26.31 -0.46
CA TYR A 193 10.20 -25.45 -1.58
C TYR A 193 8.73 -25.06 -1.44
N ASP A 194 8.47 -23.75 -1.50
CA ASP A 194 7.15 -23.13 -1.40
C ASP A 194 6.63 -22.72 -2.78
N GLU A 195 7.34 -21.79 -3.42
CA GLU A 195 6.98 -21.33 -4.76
C GLU A 195 8.21 -20.81 -5.52
N HIS A 196 8.07 -20.68 -6.85
CA HIS A 196 9.05 -19.98 -7.68
C HIS A 196 8.69 -18.48 -7.77
N ARG A 197 9.70 -17.63 -7.61
CA ARG A 197 9.53 -16.17 -7.63
C ARG A 197 9.92 -15.53 -8.98
N HIS A 198 9.92 -16.30 -10.04
CA HIS A 198 10.00 -15.85 -11.43
C HIS A 198 11.25 -14.98 -11.71
N ASP A 199 11.04 -13.75 -12.21
CA ASP A 199 12.09 -12.77 -12.47
C ASP A 199 12.93 -12.46 -11.24
N GLN A 200 12.33 -12.42 -10.07
CA GLN A 200 13.02 -12.19 -8.80
C GLN A 200 14.01 -13.31 -8.45
N SER A 201 13.66 -14.56 -8.76
CA SER A 201 14.54 -15.72 -8.56
C SER A 201 15.82 -15.59 -9.38
N ILE A 202 15.70 -15.18 -10.64
CA ILE A 202 16.85 -14.94 -11.53
C ILE A 202 17.66 -13.75 -11.02
N PHE A 203 17.00 -12.63 -10.72
CA PHE A 203 17.62 -11.43 -10.15
C PHE A 203 18.47 -11.75 -8.92
N SER A 204 17.88 -12.46 -7.96
CA SER A 204 18.54 -12.77 -6.70
C SER A 204 19.80 -13.62 -6.88
N LEU A 205 19.69 -14.73 -7.60
CA LEU A 205 20.83 -15.61 -7.84
C LEU A 205 21.93 -14.92 -8.66
N LEU A 206 21.53 -14.15 -9.67
CA LEU A 206 22.48 -13.45 -10.54
C LEU A 206 23.26 -12.36 -9.79
N THR A 207 22.60 -11.57 -8.93
CA THR A 207 23.29 -10.56 -8.08
C THR A 207 24.33 -11.20 -7.15
N LYS A 208 24.07 -12.42 -6.65
CA LYS A 208 25.02 -13.16 -5.80
C LYS A 208 26.17 -13.74 -6.61
N LYS A 209 25.91 -14.26 -7.79
CA LYS A 209 26.95 -14.80 -8.70
C LYS A 209 27.88 -13.72 -9.21
N MET A 210 27.36 -12.54 -9.49
CA MET A 210 28.16 -11.39 -9.98
C MET A 210 28.71 -10.53 -8.84
N ASN A 211 28.34 -10.81 -7.58
CA ASN A 211 28.74 -10.03 -6.39
C ASN A 211 28.43 -8.53 -6.51
N MET A 212 27.22 -8.23 -6.98
CA MET A 212 26.76 -6.85 -7.23
C MET A 212 25.50 -6.57 -6.41
N TYR A 213 25.65 -6.26 -5.11
CA TYR A 213 24.49 -5.95 -4.28
C TYR A 213 24.90 -5.41 -2.91
N CYS A 214 24.28 -4.33 -2.49
CA CYS A 214 24.43 -3.80 -1.15
C CYS A 214 23.79 -4.75 -0.12
N THR A 215 24.57 -5.15 0.90
CA THR A 215 24.10 -6.03 1.98
C THR A 215 23.81 -5.26 3.27
N THR A 216 24.21 -4.01 3.36
CA THR A 216 24.10 -3.17 4.55
C THR A 216 22.89 -2.23 4.52
N GLU A 217 22.50 -1.81 3.33
CA GLU A 217 21.38 -0.89 3.11
C GLU A 217 20.20 -1.58 2.41
N ARG A 218 19.02 -1.07 2.64
CA ARG A 218 17.77 -1.59 2.07
C ARG A 218 16.92 -0.48 1.47
N ILE A 219 16.33 -0.74 0.32
CA ILE A 219 15.47 0.23 -0.38
C ILE A 219 14.19 0.56 0.41
N GLU A 220 13.75 -0.34 1.32
CA GLU A 220 12.59 -0.13 2.19
C GLU A 220 12.77 1.04 3.17
N SER A 221 14.00 1.48 3.42
CA SER A 221 14.25 2.69 4.21
C SER A 221 13.76 3.95 3.52
N ALA A 222 13.67 3.95 2.18
CA ALA A 222 13.24 5.07 1.36
C ALA A 222 11.86 4.84 0.71
N ILE A 223 11.63 3.65 0.13
CA ILE A 223 10.41 3.31 -0.61
C ILE A 223 9.66 2.22 0.16
N TYR A 224 8.38 2.43 0.43
CA TYR A 224 7.56 1.42 1.07
C TYR A 224 7.21 0.31 0.08
N ILE A 225 7.57 -0.92 0.41
CA ILE A 225 7.21 -2.12 -0.36
C ILE A 225 5.85 -2.62 0.12
N LEU A 226 4.81 -2.00 -0.40
CA LEU A 226 3.42 -2.35 -0.13
C LEU A 226 2.81 -3.10 -1.31
N ARG A 227 1.65 -3.72 -1.09
CA ARG A 227 0.84 -4.32 -2.15
C ARG A 227 -0.39 -3.46 -2.43
N ASN A 228 -0.22 -2.13 -2.44
CA ASN A 228 -1.29 -1.21 -2.79
C ASN A 228 -1.55 -1.23 -4.30
N ARG A 229 -2.50 -2.05 -4.73
CA ARG A 229 -2.88 -2.24 -6.13
C ARG A 229 -3.92 -1.24 -6.62
N GLU A 230 -4.19 -0.19 -5.84
CA GLU A 230 -5.22 0.80 -6.12
C GLU A 230 -4.60 2.13 -6.54
N GLY A 231 -5.33 2.91 -7.33
CA GLY A 231 -4.94 4.28 -7.70
C GLY A 231 -5.13 5.31 -6.58
N ILE A 232 -5.47 4.85 -5.38
CA ILE A 232 -5.75 5.69 -4.24
C ILE A 232 -4.45 6.02 -3.53
N HIS A 233 -4.16 7.32 -3.42
CA HIS A 233 -3.02 7.81 -2.67
C HIS A 233 -3.30 7.60 -1.18
N ARG A 234 -2.48 6.79 -0.52
CA ARG A 234 -2.52 6.57 0.91
C ARG A 234 -1.18 6.96 1.48
N LYS A 235 -1.16 7.71 2.58
CA LYS A 235 0.08 7.88 3.32
C LYS A 235 0.61 6.49 3.67
N CYS A 236 1.86 6.27 3.36
CA CYS A 236 2.51 5.00 3.57
C CYS A 236 2.60 4.71 5.06
N MET A 237 2.01 3.62 5.49
CA MET A 237 1.85 3.30 6.90
C MET A 237 2.84 2.26 7.40
N GLY A 238 3.84 1.91 6.59
CA GLY A 238 4.76 0.84 6.95
C GLY A 238 4.06 -0.51 7.14
N VAL A 239 4.55 -1.31 8.09
CA VAL A 239 4.02 -2.66 8.37
C VAL A 239 2.56 -2.62 8.82
N VAL A 240 2.19 -1.63 9.65
CA VAL A 240 0.83 -1.47 10.17
C VAL A 240 -0.18 -1.28 9.03
N GLY A 241 0.13 -0.36 8.10
CA GLY A 241 -0.76 -0.08 6.97
C GLY A 241 -1.02 -1.28 6.07
N THR A 242 0.00 -2.07 5.78
CA THR A 242 -0.14 -3.24 4.91
C THR A 242 -1.13 -4.25 5.46
N GLN A 243 -1.13 -4.47 6.78
CA GLN A 243 -2.07 -5.40 7.43
C GLN A 243 -3.51 -4.89 7.41
N PHE A 244 -3.72 -3.59 7.66
CA PHE A 244 -5.07 -3.01 7.66
C PHE A 244 -5.71 -2.95 6.28
N TRP A 245 -4.95 -2.54 5.26
CA TRP A 245 -5.47 -2.35 3.92
C TRP A 245 -5.76 -3.66 3.18
N CYS A 246 -5.00 -4.71 3.47
CA CYS A 246 -5.15 -6.01 2.83
C CYS A 246 -6.08 -6.95 3.58
N HIS A 247 -6.60 -6.55 4.75
CA HIS A 247 -7.45 -7.44 5.54
C HIS A 247 -8.81 -7.66 4.85
N PRO A 248 -9.20 -8.92 4.54
CA PRO A 248 -10.40 -9.20 3.74
C PRO A 248 -11.73 -8.91 4.45
N LYS A 249 -11.73 -8.79 5.79
CA LYS A 249 -12.94 -8.70 6.62
C LYS A 249 -13.31 -7.29 7.09
N GLY A 250 -12.72 -6.22 6.56
CA GLY A 250 -13.09 -4.85 6.97
C GLY A 250 -14.47 -4.42 6.46
N HIS A 251 -15.26 -3.71 7.27
CA HIS A 251 -16.57 -3.20 6.90
C HIS A 251 -16.51 -2.12 5.81
N PHE A 252 -15.55 -1.21 5.91
CA PHE A 252 -15.29 -0.22 4.86
C PHE A 252 -14.61 -0.85 3.65
N ASP A 253 -15.08 -0.53 2.46
CA ASP A 253 -14.32 -0.81 1.24
C ASP A 253 -13.25 0.26 0.97
N LEU A 254 -12.45 0.02 -0.06
CA LEU A 254 -11.34 0.90 -0.39
C LEU A 254 -11.76 2.29 -0.86
N ASN A 255 -12.93 2.42 -1.49
CA ASN A 255 -13.46 3.71 -1.95
C ASN A 255 -13.95 4.55 -0.77
N GLN A 256 -14.60 3.91 0.21
CA GLN A 256 -15.04 4.56 1.45
C GLN A 256 -13.83 5.05 2.26
N VAL A 257 -12.81 4.22 2.38
CA VAL A 257 -11.53 4.56 3.03
C VAL A 257 -10.84 5.75 2.36
N ASP A 258 -10.83 5.81 1.03
CA ASP A 258 -10.27 6.93 0.27
C ASP A 258 -11.06 8.22 0.52
N LEU A 259 -12.38 8.13 0.57
CA LEU A 259 -13.22 9.28 0.90
C LEU A 259 -12.89 9.85 2.29
N ILE A 260 -12.81 8.97 3.31
CA ILE A 260 -12.42 9.37 4.68
C ILE A 260 -11.03 10.04 4.65
N SER A 261 -10.06 9.42 4.01
CA SER A 261 -8.70 9.95 3.92
C SER A 261 -8.65 11.34 3.25
N ARG A 262 -9.42 11.55 2.18
CA ARG A 262 -9.50 12.87 1.51
C ARG A 262 -10.13 13.94 2.38
N ILE A 263 -11.21 13.61 3.11
CA ILE A 263 -11.86 14.56 4.03
C ILE A 263 -10.87 14.94 5.13
N VAL A 264 -10.24 13.97 5.76
CA VAL A 264 -9.30 14.16 6.88
C VAL A 264 -8.08 15.00 6.46
N ARG A 265 -7.50 14.76 5.30
CA ARG A 265 -6.39 15.58 4.77
C ARG A 265 -6.77 17.04 4.59
N LYS A 266 -7.99 17.29 4.13
CA LYS A 266 -8.50 18.65 3.94
C LYS A 266 -8.82 19.36 5.26
N GLN A 267 -9.47 18.64 6.20
CA GLN A 267 -9.92 19.22 7.48
C GLN A 267 -8.82 19.29 8.53
N LYS A 268 -7.86 18.36 8.51
CA LYS A 268 -6.78 18.22 9.51
C LYS A 268 -7.34 18.20 10.94
N PRO A 269 -8.23 17.25 11.28
CA PRO A 269 -8.91 17.20 12.57
C PRO A 269 -7.91 16.95 13.69
N LYS A 270 -8.18 17.56 14.88
CA LYS A 270 -7.42 17.33 16.10
C LYS A 270 -8.11 16.34 17.03
N TYR A 271 -9.41 16.36 17.06
CA TYR A 271 -10.27 15.60 17.98
C TYR A 271 -11.18 14.69 17.17
N VAL A 272 -10.98 13.39 17.31
CA VAL A 272 -11.66 12.38 16.51
C VAL A 272 -12.36 11.35 17.37
N LEU A 273 -13.59 11.01 17.01
CA LEU A 273 -14.39 9.94 17.62
C LEU A 273 -14.77 8.90 16.56
N GLU A 274 -14.64 7.63 16.88
CA GLU A 274 -15.10 6.52 16.05
C GLU A 274 -15.94 5.55 16.87
N THR A 275 -17.10 5.15 16.32
CA THR A 275 -17.87 4.02 16.84
C THR A 275 -17.74 2.82 15.88
N GLY A 276 -17.43 1.65 16.45
CA GLY A 276 -17.05 0.48 15.67
C GLY A 276 -15.59 0.51 15.22
N PHE A 277 -14.93 -0.64 15.31
CA PHE A 277 -13.52 -0.76 14.93
C PHE A 277 -13.31 -1.81 13.84
N SER A 278 -13.97 -2.97 13.99
CA SER A 278 -13.78 -4.10 13.08
C SER A 278 -12.29 -4.47 12.94
N THR A 279 -11.68 -4.20 11.78
CA THR A 279 -10.26 -4.41 11.50
C THR A 279 -9.45 -3.10 11.50
N GLY A 280 -10.03 -1.99 11.96
CA GLY A 280 -9.35 -0.69 12.07
C GLY A 280 -9.15 0.08 10.76
N ARG A 281 -9.92 -0.23 9.70
CA ARG A 281 -9.76 0.47 8.41
C ARG A 281 -10.08 1.96 8.50
N ALA A 282 -11.13 2.34 9.21
CA ALA A 282 -11.47 3.76 9.39
C ALA A 282 -10.43 4.46 10.26
N THR A 283 -10.04 3.84 11.40
CA THR A 283 -8.94 4.32 12.26
C THR A 283 -7.67 4.57 11.44
N ALA A 284 -7.26 3.59 10.63
CA ALA A 284 -6.11 3.72 9.74
C ALA A 284 -6.28 4.87 8.74
N SER A 285 -7.48 5.01 8.14
CA SER A 285 -7.76 6.08 7.18
C SER A 285 -7.56 7.47 7.76
N VAL A 286 -7.85 7.64 9.04
CA VAL A 286 -7.70 8.92 9.75
C VAL A 286 -6.27 9.11 10.20
N LEU A 287 -5.75 8.22 11.05
CA LEU A 287 -4.44 8.38 11.70
C LEU A 287 -3.26 8.42 10.72
N CYS A 288 -3.42 7.79 9.57
CA CYS A 288 -2.38 7.77 8.56
C CYS A 288 -2.55 8.80 7.45
N SER A 289 -3.62 9.59 7.52
CA SER A 289 -3.88 10.65 6.54
C SER A 289 -3.51 12.03 7.02
N CYS A 290 -3.28 12.23 8.33
CA CYS A 290 -2.81 13.50 8.87
C CYS A 290 -2.17 13.32 10.25
N ASP A 291 -1.22 14.18 10.59
CA ASP A 291 -0.50 14.19 11.86
C ASP A 291 -1.13 15.19 12.86
N SER A 292 -2.27 15.78 12.50
CA SER A 292 -2.95 16.79 13.35
C SER A 292 -3.72 16.18 14.51
N VAL A 293 -4.00 14.88 14.51
CA VAL A 293 -4.81 14.21 15.52
C VAL A 293 -4.11 14.21 16.88
N GLN A 294 -4.74 14.84 17.85
CA GLN A 294 -4.26 14.94 19.25
C GLN A 294 -4.96 13.94 20.17
N ILE A 295 -6.24 13.68 19.91
CA ILE A 295 -7.06 12.71 20.63
C ILE A 295 -7.89 11.94 19.61
N TYR A 296 -7.77 10.64 19.62
CA TYR A 296 -8.59 9.70 18.88
C TYR A 296 -9.26 8.73 19.85
N VAL A 297 -10.57 8.81 19.98
CA VAL A 297 -11.35 7.89 20.81
C VAL A 297 -12.10 6.92 19.90
N ASN A 298 -11.90 5.64 20.15
CA ASN A 298 -12.67 4.56 19.53
C ASN A 298 -13.51 3.86 20.59
N CYS A 299 -14.77 3.56 20.31
CA CYS A 299 -15.57 2.64 21.09
C CYS A 299 -16.13 1.51 20.22
N ASP A 300 -15.96 0.28 20.69
CA ASP A 300 -16.39 -0.94 20.00
C ASP A 300 -16.70 -2.04 21.02
N LYS A 301 -17.81 -2.71 20.87
CA LYS A 301 -18.28 -3.77 21.74
C LYS A 301 -17.39 -5.02 21.77
N ASN A 302 -16.39 -5.10 20.87
CA ASN A 302 -15.51 -6.27 20.68
C ASN A 302 -16.25 -7.58 20.38
N TYR A 303 -16.44 -7.83 19.11
CA TYR A 303 -16.91 -9.13 18.62
C TYR A 303 -15.71 -10.08 18.42
N HIS A 304 -15.01 -10.46 19.51
CA HIS A 304 -13.83 -11.33 19.45
C HIS A 304 -14.07 -12.63 18.69
N ASP A 305 -15.26 -13.21 18.82
CA ASP A 305 -15.62 -14.43 18.12
C ASP A 305 -15.82 -14.24 16.61
N MET A 306 -16.18 -13.04 16.20
CA MET A 306 -16.44 -12.71 14.79
C MET A 306 -15.22 -12.12 14.07
N ILE A 307 -14.41 -11.35 14.79
CA ILE A 307 -13.21 -10.66 14.28
C ILE A 307 -12.04 -10.87 15.26
N PRO A 308 -11.46 -12.06 15.29
CA PRO A 308 -10.40 -12.40 16.26
C PRO A 308 -9.14 -11.56 16.10
N GLU A 309 -8.94 -10.93 14.94
CA GLU A 309 -7.82 -10.03 14.66
C GLU A 309 -7.98 -8.63 15.30
N GLY A 310 -9.19 -8.23 15.66
CA GLY A 310 -9.50 -6.91 16.21
C GLY A 310 -8.64 -6.48 17.41
N PRO A 311 -8.48 -7.31 18.46
CA PRO A 311 -7.65 -6.98 19.62
C PRO A 311 -6.18 -6.71 19.27
N MET A 312 -5.59 -7.57 18.45
CA MET A 312 -4.21 -7.40 17.98
C MET A 312 -4.05 -6.07 17.21
N MET A 313 -5.02 -5.73 16.37
CA MET A 313 -5.02 -4.48 15.62
C MET A 313 -5.15 -3.26 16.53
N LYS A 314 -5.99 -3.29 17.55
CA LYS A 314 -6.10 -2.21 18.56
C LYS A 314 -4.76 -2.03 19.30
N GLU A 315 -4.13 -3.12 19.72
CA GLU A 315 -2.82 -3.08 20.37
C GLU A 315 -1.75 -2.44 19.47
N MET A 316 -1.76 -2.76 18.18
CA MET A 316 -0.84 -2.12 17.22
C MET A 316 -1.08 -0.61 17.15
N PHE A 317 -2.34 -0.14 17.08
CA PHE A 317 -2.62 1.31 17.07
C PHE A 317 -2.18 1.99 18.37
N HIS A 318 -2.39 1.38 19.53
CA HIS A 318 -1.90 1.90 20.80
C HIS A 318 -0.38 2.07 20.82
N ASN A 319 0.35 1.13 20.23
CA ASN A 319 1.82 1.16 20.19
C ASN A 319 2.37 2.23 19.24
N PHE A 320 1.69 2.50 18.13
CA PHE A 320 2.18 3.42 17.09
C PHE A 320 1.61 4.84 17.20
N TYR A 321 0.44 4.99 17.83
CA TYR A 321 -0.26 6.27 17.92
C TYR A 321 -0.66 6.58 19.37
N PRO A 322 0.16 7.31 20.12
CA PRO A 322 -0.13 7.66 21.52
C PRO A 322 -1.46 8.42 21.73
N CYS A 323 -2.00 9.04 20.68
CA CYS A 323 -3.29 9.71 20.71
C CYS A 323 -4.49 8.76 20.60
N PHE A 324 -4.29 7.48 20.30
CA PHE A 324 -5.35 6.50 20.11
C PHE A 324 -5.77 5.86 21.43
N HIS A 325 -7.06 5.98 21.76
CA HIS A 325 -7.68 5.42 22.95
C HIS A 325 -8.88 4.57 22.54
N SER A 326 -8.89 3.28 22.88
CA SER A 326 -9.98 2.37 22.55
C SER A 326 -10.68 1.87 23.81
N TYR A 327 -12.00 1.88 23.77
CA TYR A 327 -12.90 1.44 24.85
C TYR A 327 -13.74 0.25 24.36
N GLU A 328 -13.69 -0.86 25.10
CA GLU A 328 -14.44 -2.07 24.79
C GLU A 328 -15.85 -2.00 25.36
N VAL A 329 -16.67 -1.13 24.79
CA VAL A 329 -18.02 -0.83 25.29
C VAL A 329 -18.92 -0.33 24.16
N GLU A 330 -20.23 -0.54 24.28
CA GLU A 330 -21.22 0.00 23.35
C GLU A 330 -21.25 1.52 23.38
N SER A 331 -21.44 2.16 22.21
CA SER A 331 -21.51 3.62 22.09
C SER A 331 -22.57 4.23 23.01
N GLN A 332 -23.74 3.61 23.09
CA GLN A 332 -24.83 4.06 23.97
C GLN A 332 -24.46 4.12 25.47
N THR A 333 -23.53 3.28 25.89
CA THR A 333 -23.04 3.27 27.29
C THR A 333 -21.92 4.29 27.49
N LEU A 334 -21.03 4.46 26.49
CA LEU A 334 -19.87 5.33 26.61
C LEU A 334 -20.19 6.79 26.35
N LEU A 335 -20.98 7.09 25.30
CA LEU A 335 -21.21 8.45 24.80
C LEU A 335 -22.17 9.26 25.68
N THR A 336 -21.83 9.35 26.98
CA THR A 336 -22.54 10.25 27.92
C THR A 336 -21.99 11.66 27.82
N GLU A 337 -22.81 12.66 28.14
CA GLU A 337 -22.41 14.05 28.14
C GLU A 337 -21.14 14.31 28.99
N THR A 338 -21.05 13.65 30.15
CA THR A 338 -19.89 13.75 31.04
C THR A 338 -18.64 13.17 30.41
N PHE A 339 -18.71 11.98 29.79
CA PHE A 339 -17.58 11.37 29.11
C PHE A 339 -17.11 12.24 27.94
N LEU A 340 -18.03 12.66 27.10
CA LEU A 340 -17.73 13.45 25.91
C LEU A 340 -17.08 14.79 26.28
N LYS A 341 -17.59 15.51 27.28
CA LYS A 341 -16.97 16.77 27.75
C LYS A 341 -15.59 16.58 28.36
N ASN A 342 -15.36 15.46 29.04
CA ASN A 342 -14.05 15.16 29.64
C ASN A 342 -13.01 14.76 28.59
N GLN A 343 -13.38 13.97 27.59
CA GLN A 343 -12.47 13.53 26.53
C GLN A 343 -12.24 14.60 25.47
N PHE A 344 -13.25 15.43 25.19
CA PHE A 344 -13.24 16.43 24.13
C PHE A 344 -13.58 17.83 24.67
N PRO A 345 -12.74 18.41 25.55
CA PRO A 345 -13.04 19.72 26.18
C PRO A 345 -13.11 20.87 25.17
N PHE A 346 -12.58 20.68 23.96
CA PHE A 346 -12.60 21.66 22.87
C PHE A 346 -13.54 21.26 21.72
N GLY A 347 -14.43 20.29 21.93
CA GLY A 347 -15.32 19.75 20.92
C GLY A 347 -14.67 18.68 20.06
N ILE A 348 -15.42 18.15 19.08
CA ILE A 348 -15.00 17.11 18.14
C ILE A 348 -14.93 17.70 16.73
N ASP A 349 -13.86 17.38 16.00
CA ASP A 349 -13.70 17.87 14.63
C ASP A 349 -14.16 16.83 13.59
N PHE A 350 -13.97 15.54 13.89
CA PHE A 350 -14.27 14.47 12.94
C PHE A 350 -14.82 13.23 13.62
N VAL A 351 -15.86 12.66 13.05
CA VAL A 351 -16.54 11.48 13.59
C VAL A 351 -16.72 10.42 12.51
N VAL A 352 -16.50 9.17 12.87
CA VAL A 352 -16.85 8.00 12.04
C VAL A 352 -17.84 7.14 12.79
N LEU A 353 -19.03 6.94 12.23
CA LEU A 353 -20.05 6.05 12.78
C LEU A 353 -20.15 4.79 11.92
N ASP A 354 -19.60 3.66 12.44
CA ASP A 354 -19.58 2.33 11.81
C ASP A 354 -19.86 1.20 12.80
N GLY A 355 -20.34 1.50 14.01
CA GLY A 355 -20.50 0.54 15.08
C GLY A 355 -21.65 -0.43 14.83
N GLU A 356 -22.87 0.06 14.94
CA GLU A 356 -24.08 -0.76 14.86
C GLU A 356 -24.91 -0.39 13.63
N ASN A 357 -25.34 -1.40 12.90
CA ASN A 357 -26.17 -1.21 11.70
C ASN A 357 -27.68 -1.05 12.07
N HIS A 358 -27.95 -0.33 13.17
CA HIS A 358 -29.27 -0.09 13.70
C HIS A 358 -29.57 1.40 13.83
N HIS A 359 -30.61 1.90 13.15
CA HIS A 359 -30.91 3.32 13.04
C HIS A 359 -31.12 4.04 14.38
N GLN A 360 -31.67 3.36 15.41
CA GLN A 360 -31.88 3.96 16.74
C GLN A 360 -30.55 4.22 17.47
N ILE A 361 -29.55 3.36 17.27
CA ILE A 361 -28.23 3.51 17.89
C ILE A 361 -27.49 4.67 17.21
N VAL A 362 -27.53 4.72 15.87
CA VAL A 362 -26.93 5.84 15.12
C VAL A 362 -27.60 7.17 15.48
N LEU A 363 -28.93 7.18 15.69
CA LEU A 363 -29.66 8.38 16.14
C LEU A 363 -29.22 8.79 17.54
N HIS A 364 -29.09 7.86 18.47
CA HIS A 364 -28.58 8.12 19.81
C HIS A 364 -27.19 8.75 19.76
N ASP A 365 -26.30 8.19 18.97
CA ASP A 365 -24.94 8.69 18.82
C ASP A 365 -24.94 10.12 18.24
N LEU A 366 -25.73 10.39 17.21
CA LEU A 366 -25.89 11.73 16.61
C LEU A 366 -26.43 12.75 17.63
N GLN A 367 -27.40 12.39 18.47
CA GLN A 367 -27.98 13.27 19.49
C GLN A 367 -26.98 13.67 20.58
N HIS A 368 -26.02 12.78 20.90
CA HIS A 368 -24.99 13.04 21.91
C HIS A 368 -23.75 13.76 21.33
N ILE A 369 -23.39 13.42 20.11
CA ILE A 369 -22.21 13.99 19.45
C ILE A 369 -22.49 15.36 18.84
N GLY A 370 -23.65 15.53 18.22
CA GLY A 370 -24.01 16.76 17.52
C GLY A 370 -23.80 18.05 18.31
N PRO A 371 -24.25 18.14 19.57
CA PRO A 371 -24.06 19.34 20.40
C PRO A 371 -22.59 19.75 20.58
N ILE A 372 -21.66 18.78 20.61
CA ILE A 372 -20.23 19.03 20.83
C ILE A 372 -19.39 18.97 19.55
N LEU A 373 -20.00 18.76 18.40
CA LEU A 373 -19.32 18.85 17.12
C LEU A 373 -18.90 20.30 16.87
N ASN A 374 -17.67 20.53 16.49
CA ASN A 374 -17.15 21.85 16.18
C ASN A 374 -17.73 22.39 14.87
N LYS A 375 -17.75 23.71 14.72
CA LYS A 375 -18.07 24.33 13.44
C LYS A 375 -17.12 23.80 12.36
N ASP A 376 -17.64 23.50 11.18
CA ASP A 376 -16.98 22.81 10.07
C ASP A 376 -16.56 21.36 10.40
N GLY A 377 -16.92 20.87 11.60
CA GLY A 377 -16.74 19.46 11.96
C GLY A 377 -17.61 18.55 11.10
N CYS A 378 -17.15 17.32 10.90
CA CYS A 378 -17.74 16.39 9.97
C CYS A 378 -18.05 15.04 10.63
N ILE A 379 -19.24 14.50 10.39
CA ILE A 379 -19.64 13.15 10.75
C ILE A 379 -19.77 12.33 9.47
N VAL A 380 -19.06 11.23 9.40
CA VAL A 380 -19.15 10.25 8.30
C VAL A 380 -19.85 9.01 8.83
N ILE A 381 -20.95 8.62 8.21
CA ILE A 381 -21.79 7.51 8.65
C ILE A 381 -21.78 6.43 7.56
N ASN A 382 -21.34 5.23 7.91
CA ASN A 382 -21.47 4.07 7.04
C ASN A 382 -22.90 3.57 7.05
N THR A 383 -23.61 3.73 5.96
CA THR A 383 -25.00 3.28 5.87
C THR A 383 -25.15 1.82 5.47
N ASN A 384 -24.10 1.18 4.96
CA ASN A 384 -24.15 -0.18 4.42
C ASN A 384 -25.40 -0.45 3.54
N ASN A 385 -25.88 0.60 2.83
CA ASN A 385 -27.14 0.61 2.06
C ASN A 385 -28.41 0.37 2.91
N ASN A 386 -28.34 0.55 4.21
CA ASN A 386 -29.51 0.49 5.08
C ASN A 386 -30.37 1.75 4.91
N VAL A 387 -31.50 1.58 4.25
CA VAL A 387 -32.44 2.69 3.96
C VAL A 387 -32.96 3.34 5.24
N ASN A 388 -33.13 2.59 6.33
CA ASN A 388 -33.61 3.14 7.59
C ASN A 388 -32.59 4.09 8.23
N ILE A 389 -31.29 3.72 8.21
CA ILE A 389 -30.22 4.60 8.69
C ILE A 389 -30.18 5.86 7.81
N ARG A 390 -30.21 5.69 6.49
CA ARG A 390 -30.19 6.83 5.56
C ARG A 390 -31.35 7.80 5.83
N ASN A 391 -32.58 7.29 5.88
CA ASN A 391 -33.75 8.13 6.10
C ASN A 391 -33.70 8.83 7.47
N MET A 392 -33.24 8.13 8.49
CA MET A 392 -33.06 8.72 9.82
C MET A 392 -32.04 9.85 9.81
N CYS A 393 -30.88 9.67 9.16
CA CYS A 393 -29.88 10.74 9.04
C CYS A 393 -30.43 11.97 8.31
N VAL A 394 -31.17 11.76 7.21
CA VAL A 394 -31.80 12.85 6.45
C VAL A 394 -32.79 13.60 7.32
N ASN A 395 -33.66 12.88 8.05
CA ASN A 395 -34.63 13.50 8.94
C ASN A 395 -33.94 14.29 10.08
N TYR A 396 -32.89 13.72 10.70
CA TYR A 396 -32.11 14.39 11.72
C TYR A 396 -31.54 15.73 11.22
N VAL A 397 -30.97 15.77 10.02
CA VAL A 397 -30.46 17.02 9.46
C VAL A 397 -31.58 18.00 9.10
N HIS A 398 -32.70 17.54 8.59
CA HIS A 398 -33.87 18.41 8.31
C HIS A 398 -34.44 19.06 9.60
N GLU A 399 -34.47 18.31 10.70
CA GLU A 399 -34.88 18.84 12.01
C GLU A 399 -33.91 19.90 12.56
N HIS A 400 -32.65 19.90 12.08
CA HIS A 400 -31.57 20.77 12.52
C HIS A 400 -30.90 21.52 11.35
N GLU A 401 -31.70 21.90 10.34
CA GLU A 401 -31.19 22.50 9.08
C GLU A 401 -30.43 23.83 9.26
N SER A 402 -30.65 24.54 10.38
CA SER A 402 -29.90 25.74 10.73
C SER A 402 -28.47 25.44 11.25
N GLU A 403 -28.21 24.21 11.66
CA GLU A 403 -26.95 23.80 12.26
C GLU A 403 -26.11 22.90 11.36
N TYR A 404 -26.75 22.09 10.50
CA TYR A 404 -26.09 21.07 9.71
C TYR A 404 -26.46 21.14 8.23
N THR A 405 -25.51 20.71 7.41
CA THR A 405 -25.73 20.33 6.01
C THR A 405 -25.29 18.89 5.81
N TRP A 406 -25.76 18.28 4.73
CA TRP A 406 -25.41 16.88 4.45
C TRP A 406 -25.16 16.63 2.99
N ASN A 407 -24.41 15.54 2.72
CA ASN A 407 -24.18 15.01 1.39
C ASN A 407 -24.24 13.49 1.43
N GLN A 408 -24.71 12.89 0.35
CA GLN A 408 -24.66 11.45 0.15
C GLN A 408 -23.55 11.12 -0.82
N TRP A 409 -22.74 10.13 -0.43
CA TRP A 409 -21.77 9.51 -1.30
C TRP A 409 -22.14 8.04 -1.52
N GLU A 410 -22.12 7.59 -2.78
CA GLU A 410 -22.43 6.23 -3.16
C GLU A 410 -21.52 5.79 -4.29
N LYS A 411 -20.89 4.61 -4.14
CA LYS A 411 -20.08 3.98 -5.16
C LYS A 411 -20.11 2.46 -4.97
N ASP A 412 -20.24 1.71 -6.07
CA ASP A 412 -20.21 0.25 -6.09
C ASP A 412 -21.17 -0.42 -5.09
N LYS A 413 -22.38 0.12 -4.95
CA LYS A 413 -23.41 -0.34 -4.00
C LYS A 413 -23.03 -0.16 -2.53
N LYS A 414 -22.10 0.69 -2.20
CA LYS A 414 -21.75 1.11 -0.85
C LYS A 414 -22.07 2.58 -0.67
N GLY A 415 -22.79 2.92 0.40
CA GLY A 415 -23.23 4.28 0.66
C GLY A 415 -22.69 4.83 1.97
N MET A 416 -22.43 6.13 1.98
CA MET A 416 -22.08 6.90 3.17
C MET A 416 -22.88 8.20 3.20
N ILE A 417 -23.22 8.64 4.40
CA ILE A 417 -23.75 9.98 4.62
C ILE A 417 -22.67 10.81 5.31
N ILE A 418 -22.51 12.03 4.84
CA ILE A 418 -21.58 13.00 5.38
C ILE A 418 -22.39 14.18 5.90
N ILE A 419 -22.34 14.43 7.21
CA ILE A 419 -22.99 15.56 7.88
C ILE A 419 -21.90 16.55 8.29
N VAL A 420 -22.10 17.83 7.98
CA VAL A 420 -21.15 18.91 8.33
C VAL A 420 -21.89 19.97 9.14
N LYS A 421 -21.30 20.37 10.27
CA LYS A 421 -21.81 21.46 11.10
C LYS A 421 -21.47 22.82 10.48
N ILE A 422 -22.50 23.66 10.28
CA ILE A 422 -22.35 24.97 9.61
C ILE A 422 -22.43 26.16 10.57
N SER A 423 -22.96 25.97 11.77
CA SER A 423 -23.11 27.04 12.77
C SER A 423 -22.73 26.61 14.17
#